data_49e5da590c0c7785a7374c307abe59a4
#
_entry.id   49e5da590c0c7785a7374c307abe59a4
#
_cell.length_a   1.000
_cell.length_b   1.000
_cell.length_c   1.000
_cell.angle_alpha   90.00
_cell.angle_beta   90.00
_cell.angle_gamma   90.00
#
_symmetry.space_group_name_H-M   'P 1'
#
loop_
_entity.id
_entity.type
_entity.pdbx_description
1 polymer ?
#
loop_
_entity_poly.entity_id
_entity_poly.type
_entity_poly.pdbx_seq_one_letter_code
_entity_poly.pdbx_strand_id
1 'polypeptide(L)'
;MENLISSVGYGPDGVKLDVVLSSNDSVANGVTNALTASGYNADNFPLLTGQDCDKPSVKNMKRGLQTMSVFKDTRVLADQVVKMVNAIVDNKEVPVNDTKTYNNGTGVIPSYLCSPIVVTKDNLKEVLIDSGYYTEKEVK
;
A
#
# COMPACT_ATOMS: atom_id res chain seq x y z
N MET A 1 -18.07 -3.17 2.18
CA MET A 1 -17.98 -2.97 3.64
C MET A 1 -19.32 -2.68 4.28
N GLU A 2 -20.13 -1.78 3.76
CA GLU A 2 -21.45 -1.43 4.30
C GLU A 2 -22.36 -2.64 4.56
N ASN A 3 -22.45 -3.57 3.60
CA ASN A 3 -23.24 -4.80 3.78
C ASN A 3 -22.75 -5.67 4.96
N LEU A 4 -21.43 -5.74 5.17
CA LEU A 4 -20.87 -6.49 6.31
C LEU A 4 -21.17 -5.79 7.63
N ILE A 5 -21.06 -4.46 7.67
CA ILE A 5 -21.43 -3.66 8.86
C ILE A 5 -22.88 -3.95 9.24
N SER A 6 -23.80 -3.86 8.27
CA SER A 6 -25.23 -4.08 8.51
C SER A 6 -25.58 -5.53 8.86
N SER A 7 -24.99 -6.52 8.18
CA SER A 7 -25.38 -7.93 8.37
C SER A 7 -24.78 -8.57 9.63
N VAL A 8 -23.59 -8.13 10.04
CA VAL A 8 -22.88 -8.65 11.22
C VAL A 8 -23.13 -7.79 12.45
N GLY A 9 -23.52 -6.54 12.25
CA GLY A 9 -23.69 -5.57 13.33
C GLY A 9 -22.37 -4.96 13.82
N TYR A 10 -21.37 -4.85 12.95
CA TYR A 10 -20.15 -4.13 13.30
C TYR A 10 -20.46 -2.66 13.61
N GLY A 11 -19.88 -2.15 14.68
CA GLY A 11 -20.09 -0.75 15.08
C GLY A 11 -19.31 -0.40 16.33
N PRO A 12 -19.14 0.89 16.62
CA PRO A 12 -18.49 1.35 17.86
C PRO A 12 -19.12 0.79 19.12
N ASP A 13 -20.46 0.65 19.12
CA ASP A 13 -21.27 0.10 20.22
C ASP A 13 -21.83 -1.31 19.90
N GLY A 14 -21.42 -1.90 18.78
CA GLY A 14 -21.89 -3.19 18.28
C GLY A 14 -20.83 -4.28 18.36
N VAL A 15 -20.85 -5.17 17.36
CA VAL A 15 -19.82 -6.21 17.24
C VAL A 15 -18.47 -5.58 16.94
N LYS A 16 -17.44 -5.96 17.71
CA LYS A 16 -16.10 -5.41 17.56
C LYS A 16 -15.46 -5.84 16.22
N LEU A 17 -14.84 -4.89 15.55
CA LEU A 17 -14.04 -5.10 14.37
C LEU A 17 -12.59 -4.74 14.69
N ASP A 18 -11.69 -5.74 14.73
CA ASP A 18 -10.30 -5.53 15.10
C ASP A 18 -9.41 -5.19 13.91
N VAL A 19 -9.59 -5.89 12.79
CA VAL A 19 -8.70 -5.78 11.62
C VAL A 19 -9.50 -5.86 10.32
N VAL A 20 -9.11 -5.04 9.35
CA VAL A 20 -9.55 -5.17 7.96
C VAL A 20 -8.31 -5.26 7.05
N LEU A 21 -8.18 -6.37 6.33
CA LEU A 21 -7.14 -6.57 5.35
C LEU A 21 -7.63 -6.07 3.98
N SER A 22 -7.12 -4.94 3.54
CA SER A 22 -7.40 -4.38 2.22
C SER A 22 -6.23 -4.65 1.29
N SER A 23 -6.53 -5.07 0.06
CA SER A 23 -5.53 -5.43 -0.94
C SER A 23 -4.74 -4.22 -1.47
N ASN A 24 -5.36 -3.04 -1.47
CA ASN A 24 -4.75 -1.77 -1.86
C ASN A 24 -5.46 -0.58 -1.21
N ASP A 25 -4.94 0.60 -1.46
CA ASP A 25 -5.43 1.84 -0.87
C ASP A 25 -6.78 2.30 -1.43
N SER A 26 -7.09 1.99 -2.69
CA SER A 26 -8.42 2.29 -3.24
C SER A 26 -9.52 1.53 -2.49
N VAL A 27 -9.29 0.25 -2.17
CA VAL A 27 -10.20 -0.56 -1.33
C VAL A 27 -10.20 -0.03 0.10
N ALA A 28 -9.03 0.27 0.69
CA ALA A 28 -8.92 0.82 2.04
C ALA A 28 -9.69 2.15 2.19
N ASN A 29 -9.65 3.02 1.19
CA ASN A 29 -10.42 4.27 1.18
C ASN A 29 -11.93 4.02 1.19
N GLY A 30 -12.41 3.04 0.42
CA GLY A 30 -13.82 2.62 0.45
C GLY A 30 -14.24 2.07 1.82
N VAL A 31 -13.37 1.27 2.45
CA VAL A 31 -13.57 0.76 3.82
C VAL A 31 -13.61 1.91 4.83
N THR A 32 -12.65 2.84 4.74
CA THR A 32 -12.57 4.01 5.62
C THR A 32 -13.86 4.84 5.56
N ASN A 33 -14.38 5.10 4.36
CA ASN A 33 -15.61 5.84 4.18
C ASN A 33 -16.81 5.12 4.83
N ALA A 34 -16.95 3.82 4.61
CA ALA A 34 -18.04 3.02 5.19
C ALA A 34 -17.97 2.98 6.72
N LEU A 35 -16.78 2.78 7.30
CA LEU A 35 -16.58 2.76 8.74
C LEU A 35 -16.85 4.13 9.37
N THR A 36 -16.35 5.20 8.76
CA THR A 36 -16.60 6.57 9.26
C THR A 36 -18.10 6.92 9.21
N ALA A 37 -18.79 6.54 8.13
CA ALA A 37 -20.24 6.72 8.02
C ALA A 37 -21.02 5.92 9.08
N SER A 38 -20.41 4.84 9.61
CA SER A 38 -20.99 4.00 10.67
C SER A 38 -20.55 4.40 12.09
N GLY A 39 -19.94 5.58 12.26
CA GLY A 39 -19.59 6.15 13.55
C GLY A 39 -18.18 5.82 14.07
N TYR A 40 -17.37 5.10 13.31
CA TYR A 40 -15.95 4.89 13.68
C TYR A 40 -15.13 6.19 13.53
N ASN A 41 -14.19 6.40 14.42
CA ASN A 41 -13.27 7.53 14.44
C ASN A 41 -11.86 7.06 14.85
N ALA A 42 -10.90 7.96 14.95
CA ALA A 42 -9.50 7.62 15.22
C ALA A 42 -9.28 6.84 16.53
N ASP A 43 -10.16 6.98 17.52
CA ASP A 43 -10.01 6.35 18.84
C ASP A 43 -10.46 4.88 18.83
N ASN A 44 -11.32 4.49 17.90
CA ASN A 44 -11.93 3.16 17.81
C ASN A 44 -11.81 2.51 16.43
N PHE A 45 -10.99 3.08 15.54
CA PHE A 45 -10.81 2.56 14.19
C PHE A 45 -10.10 1.20 14.21
N PRO A 46 -10.56 0.20 13.44
CA PRO A 46 -9.85 -1.07 13.33
C PRO A 46 -8.49 -0.90 12.66
N LEU A 47 -7.58 -1.85 12.86
CA LEU A 47 -6.37 -1.92 12.07
C LEU A 47 -6.73 -2.10 10.59
N LEU A 48 -6.35 -1.15 9.75
CA LEU A 48 -6.64 -1.17 8.32
C LEU A 48 -5.35 -1.17 7.51
N THR A 49 -5.18 -2.20 6.68
CA THR A 49 -4.05 -2.29 5.76
C THR A 49 -4.36 -1.65 4.41
N GLY A 50 -3.31 -1.37 3.64
CA GLY A 50 -3.41 -0.91 2.27
C GLY A 50 -2.11 -1.16 1.51
N GLN A 51 -2.08 -0.74 0.26
CA GLN A 51 -0.92 -0.78 -0.61
C GLN A 51 -1.02 0.38 -1.61
N ASP A 52 0.11 0.93 -1.99
CA ASP A 52 0.40 1.97 -2.98
C ASP A 52 0.69 3.35 -2.39
N CYS A 53 0.35 3.63 -1.14
CA CYS A 53 0.51 4.93 -0.49
C CYS A 53 -0.17 6.07 -1.26
N ASP A 54 -1.40 5.84 -1.73
CA ASP A 54 -2.22 6.86 -2.39
C ASP A 54 -2.43 8.08 -1.49
N LYS A 55 -2.47 9.29 -2.08
CA LYS A 55 -2.63 10.55 -1.32
C LYS A 55 -3.80 10.53 -0.32
N PRO A 56 -5.00 10.01 -0.65
CA PRO A 56 -6.08 9.87 0.35
C PRO A 56 -5.71 8.95 1.51
N SER A 57 -5.04 7.83 1.25
CA SER A 57 -4.61 6.88 2.27
C SER A 57 -3.51 7.47 3.17
N VAL A 58 -2.57 8.22 2.60
CA VAL A 58 -1.58 8.97 3.39
C VAL A 58 -2.25 9.96 4.35
N LYS A 59 -3.29 10.67 3.89
CA LYS A 59 -4.10 11.54 4.76
C LYS A 59 -4.84 10.75 5.85
N ASN A 60 -5.39 9.60 5.50
CA ASN A 60 -6.07 8.72 6.45
C ASN A 60 -5.11 8.17 7.50
N MET A 61 -3.89 7.79 7.13
CA MET A 61 -2.86 7.37 8.09
C MET A 61 -2.51 8.50 9.06
N LYS A 62 -2.33 9.74 8.58
CA LYS A 62 -2.11 10.92 9.44
C LYS A 62 -3.25 11.14 10.45
N ARG A 63 -4.49 10.86 10.03
CA ARG A 63 -5.70 11.03 10.84
C ARG A 63 -6.02 9.85 11.75
N GLY A 64 -5.25 8.76 11.69
CA GLY A 64 -5.51 7.53 12.46
C GLY A 64 -6.65 6.67 11.89
N LEU A 65 -7.03 6.85 10.63
CA LEU A 65 -8.09 6.11 9.94
C LEU A 65 -7.57 5.04 8.98
N GLN A 66 -6.28 4.80 8.97
CA GLN A 66 -5.60 3.70 8.30
C GLN A 66 -4.28 3.44 9.02
N THR A 67 -3.94 2.18 9.25
CA THR A 67 -2.76 1.82 10.05
C THR A 67 -1.48 1.84 9.24
N MET A 68 -1.53 1.28 8.02
CA MET A 68 -0.36 1.14 7.18
C MET A 68 -0.73 1.06 5.70
N SER A 69 0.25 1.33 4.85
CA SER A 69 0.20 1.03 3.42
C SER A 69 1.57 0.51 2.95
N VAL A 70 1.57 -0.44 2.03
CA VAL A 70 2.79 -0.95 1.41
C VAL A 70 3.18 -0.02 0.27
N PHE A 71 4.29 0.68 0.42
CA PHE A 71 4.85 1.57 -0.59
C PHE A 71 5.75 0.81 -1.57
N LYS A 72 5.50 1.00 -2.83
CA LYS A 72 6.34 0.54 -3.94
C LYS A 72 6.79 1.78 -4.71
N ASP A 73 8.03 2.21 -4.54
CA ASP A 73 8.52 3.41 -5.22
C ASP A 73 8.57 3.19 -6.73
N THR A 74 7.64 3.82 -7.42
CA THR A 74 7.50 3.71 -8.89
C THR A 74 8.69 4.28 -9.64
N ARG A 75 9.48 5.18 -9.03
CA ARG A 75 10.72 5.72 -9.60
C ARG A 75 11.79 4.64 -9.66
N VAL A 76 11.95 3.88 -8.57
CA VAL A 76 12.90 2.74 -8.50
C VAL A 76 12.49 1.66 -9.51
N LEU A 77 11.19 1.37 -9.62
CA LEU A 77 10.68 0.41 -10.58
C LEU A 77 10.96 0.86 -12.02
N ALA A 78 10.68 2.12 -12.36
CA ALA A 78 10.90 2.69 -13.68
C ALA A 78 12.40 2.65 -14.07
N ASP A 79 13.27 3.08 -13.16
CA ASP A 79 14.73 3.03 -13.37
C ASP A 79 15.22 1.60 -13.63
N GLN A 80 14.70 0.64 -12.90
CA GLN A 80 15.08 -0.76 -13.07
C GLN A 80 14.60 -1.32 -14.42
N VAL A 81 13.37 -0.99 -14.83
CA VAL A 81 12.84 -1.38 -16.15
C VAL A 81 13.72 -0.82 -17.26
N VAL A 82 14.10 0.46 -17.18
CA VAL A 82 14.99 1.09 -18.18
C VAL A 82 16.35 0.37 -18.25
N LYS A 83 16.94 0.02 -17.10
CA LYS A 83 18.20 -0.72 -17.07
C LYS A 83 18.08 -2.10 -17.74
N MET A 84 16.99 -2.81 -17.49
CA MET A 84 16.75 -4.13 -18.08
C MET A 84 16.53 -4.03 -19.60
N VAL A 85 15.73 -3.06 -20.05
CA VAL A 85 15.49 -2.81 -21.49
C VAL A 85 16.80 -2.44 -22.21
N ASN A 86 17.61 -1.55 -21.65
CA ASN A 86 18.90 -1.17 -22.23
C ASN A 86 19.84 -2.37 -22.33
N ALA A 87 19.89 -3.24 -21.31
CA ALA A 87 20.70 -4.45 -21.35
C ALA A 87 20.28 -5.38 -22.51
N ILE A 88 18.96 -5.54 -22.73
CA ILE A 88 18.42 -6.33 -23.85
C ILE A 88 18.82 -5.71 -25.19
N VAL A 89 18.64 -4.40 -25.37
CA VAL A 89 18.97 -3.68 -26.62
C VAL A 89 20.46 -3.75 -26.92
N ASP A 90 21.30 -3.66 -25.90
CA ASP A 90 22.76 -3.74 -26.02
C ASP A 90 23.29 -5.17 -26.12
N ASN A 91 22.45 -6.20 -26.14
CA ASN A 91 22.85 -7.63 -26.05
C ASN A 91 23.75 -7.93 -24.84
N LYS A 92 23.50 -7.27 -23.69
CA LYS A 92 24.18 -7.49 -22.41
C LYS A 92 23.35 -8.39 -21.51
N GLU A 93 23.98 -8.89 -20.44
CA GLU A 93 23.28 -9.64 -19.39
C GLU A 93 22.23 -8.74 -18.70
N VAL A 94 20.99 -9.25 -18.63
CA VAL A 94 19.88 -8.52 -17.98
C VAL A 94 20.07 -8.61 -16.47
N PRO A 95 20.07 -7.48 -15.74
CA PRO A 95 20.23 -7.50 -14.29
C PRO A 95 19.00 -8.13 -13.62
N VAL A 96 19.22 -9.20 -12.85
CA VAL A 96 18.21 -9.90 -12.03
C VAL A 96 18.77 -10.16 -10.64
N ASN A 97 17.91 -10.25 -9.64
CA ASN A 97 18.29 -10.59 -8.26
C ASN A 97 17.53 -11.81 -7.70
N ASP A 98 16.61 -12.36 -8.49
CA ASP A 98 15.89 -13.59 -8.16
C ASP A 98 15.82 -14.51 -9.39
N THR A 99 16.32 -15.75 -9.21
CA THR A 99 16.30 -16.80 -10.23
C THR A 99 15.64 -18.07 -9.73
N LYS A 100 14.84 -18.00 -8.65
CA LYS A 100 14.31 -19.20 -7.98
C LYS A 100 12.83 -19.10 -7.60
N THR A 101 12.34 -17.91 -7.25
CA THR A 101 11.05 -17.75 -6.56
C THR A 101 9.87 -17.78 -7.52
N TYR A 102 9.97 -17.12 -8.67
CA TYR A 102 8.84 -16.96 -9.57
C TYR A 102 8.81 -18.08 -10.62
N ASN A 103 7.83 -18.97 -10.49
CA ASN A 103 7.56 -20.02 -11.47
C ASN A 103 6.15 -19.82 -12.05
N ASN A 104 6.04 -19.70 -13.38
CA ASN A 104 4.79 -19.49 -14.10
C ASN A 104 4.14 -20.79 -14.58
N GLY A 105 4.62 -21.96 -14.13
CA GLY A 105 4.16 -23.28 -14.57
C GLY A 105 4.90 -23.86 -15.78
N THR A 106 5.62 -23.04 -16.54
CA THR A 106 6.51 -23.49 -17.64
C THR A 106 7.99 -23.43 -17.27
N GLY A 107 8.32 -22.70 -16.21
CA GLY A 107 9.68 -22.55 -15.72
C GLY A 107 9.81 -21.38 -14.75
N VAL A 108 11.01 -21.28 -14.16
CA VAL A 108 11.38 -20.15 -13.31
C VAL A 108 11.67 -18.93 -14.20
N ILE A 109 11.05 -17.81 -13.86
CA ILE A 109 11.25 -16.53 -14.55
C ILE A 109 12.29 -15.70 -13.78
N PRO A 110 13.49 -15.49 -14.33
CA PRO A 110 14.48 -14.61 -13.74
C PRO A 110 13.87 -13.20 -13.56
N SER A 111 13.92 -12.66 -12.36
CA SER A 111 13.22 -11.43 -12.01
C SER A 111 14.14 -10.47 -11.25
N TYR A 112 13.86 -9.17 -11.36
CA TYR A 112 14.43 -8.18 -10.46
C TYR A 112 13.33 -7.71 -9.49
N LEU A 113 13.46 -8.06 -8.24
CA LEU A 113 12.50 -7.75 -7.18
C LEU A 113 12.89 -6.43 -6.52
N CYS A 114 12.08 -5.39 -6.73
CA CYS A 114 12.20 -4.14 -6.01
C CYS A 114 11.60 -4.30 -4.60
N SER A 115 12.34 -3.88 -3.57
CA SER A 115 11.91 -4.03 -2.18
C SER A 115 10.79 -3.04 -1.85
N PRO A 116 9.63 -3.50 -1.38
CA PRO A 116 8.59 -2.63 -0.86
C PRO A 116 8.95 -2.14 0.55
N ILE A 117 8.31 -1.03 0.97
CA ILE A 117 8.46 -0.44 2.29
C ILE A 117 7.09 -0.40 2.96
N VAL A 118 7.00 -0.89 4.19
CA VAL A 118 5.79 -0.68 5.02
C VAL A 118 5.81 0.74 5.55
N VAL A 119 4.81 1.53 5.18
CA VAL A 119 4.61 2.91 5.63
C VAL A 119 3.54 2.94 6.70
N THR A 120 3.84 3.57 7.80
CA THR A 120 2.93 3.86 8.91
C THR A 120 2.99 5.35 9.23
N LYS A 121 2.19 5.81 10.18
CA LYS A 121 2.24 7.20 10.65
C LYS A 121 3.65 7.61 11.11
N ASP A 122 4.44 6.68 11.66
CA ASP A 122 5.73 6.99 12.29
C ASP A 122 6.85 7.27 11.28
N ASN A 123 6.84 6.57 10.12
CA ASN A 123 7.88 6.72 9.08
C ASN A 123 7.39 7.42 7.81
N LEU A 124 6.11 7.79 7.74
CA LEU A 124 5.49 8.41 6.56
C LEU A 124 6.26 9.65 6.07
N LYS A 125 6.71 10.48 7.01
CA LYS A 125 7.46 11.69 6.66
C LYS A 125 8.77 11.34 5.96
N GLU A 126 9.57 10.48 6.55
CA GLU A 126 10.85 10.05 5.99
C GLU A 126 10.68 9.40 4.60
N VAL A 127 9.76 8.41 4.52
CA VAL A 127 9.61 7.58 3.33
C VAL A 127 8.96 8.32 2.15
N LEU A 128 7.98 9.19 2.40
CA LEU A 128 7.19 9.79 1.33
C LEU A 128 7.49 11.27 1.09
N ILE A 129 7.85 12.02 2.14
CA ILE A 129 8.05 13.48 2.01
C ILE A 129 9.54 13.79 1.83
N ASP A 130 10.38 13.36 2.77
CA ASP A 130 11.82 13.67 2.74
C ASP A 130 12.51 13.01 1.54
N SER A 131 11.98 11.88 1.06
CA SER A 131 12.40 11.23 -0.20
C SER A 131 12.03 12.01 -1.47
N GLY A 132 11.17 13.02 -1.37
CA GLY A 132 10.66 13.80 -2.50
C GLY A 132 9.61 13.06 -3.35
N TYR A 133 8.99 11.99 -2.85
CA TYR A 133 7.92 11.30 -3.57
C TYR A 133 6.63 12.13 -3.58
N TYR A 134 6.27 12.70 -2.43
CA TYR A 134 5.21 13.69 -2.29
C TYR A 134 5.72 14.96 -1.63
N THR A 135 5.09 16.07 -1.95
CA THR A 135 5.21 17.29 -1.15
C THR A 135 4.25 17.24 0.04
N GLU A 136 4.60 17.92 1.13
CA GLU A 136 3.73 17.99 2.31
C GLU A 136 2.35 18.57 1.98
N LYS A 137 2.29 19.53 1.04
CA LYS A 137 1.05 20.15 0.57
C LYS A 137 0.09 19.16 -0.10
N GLU A 138 0.60 18.17 -0.80
CA GLU A 138 -0.21 17.18 -1.51
C GLU A 138 -0.91 16.20 -0.58
N VAL A 139 -0.32 15.97 0.59
CA VAL A 139 -0.80 15.00 1.59
C VAL A 139 -1.21 15.65 2.92
N LYS A 140 -1.48 16.95 2.88
CA LYS A 140 -2.01 17.71 4.01
C LYS A 140 -3.50 17.43 4.27
#